data_e2cbfed70787e89ed5082c216a5d695c
#
_entry.id   e2cbfed70787e89ed5082c216a5d695c
#
_cell.length_a   1.000
_cell.length_b   1.000
_cell.length_c   1.000
_cell.angle_alpha   90.00
_cell.angle_beta   90.00
_cell.angle_gamma   90.00
#
_symmetry.space_group_name_H-M   'P 1'
#
loop_
_entity.id
_entity.type
_entity.pdbx_description
1 polymer ?
#
loop_
_entity_poly.entity_id
_entity_poly.type
_entity_poly.pdbx_seq_one_letter_code
_entity_poly.pdbx_strand_id
1 'polypeptide(L)'
;MLSKNIELSNKTVLITGAAGFIGANLAMELLKTMENIHIVGIDNMNHYYDVSLKEFRLKQIEELLENCSGQFTFVKENIADKTVVESLFQKYQPQIIVNLAAQAG
;
A
#
# COMPACT_ATOMS: atom_id res chain seq x y z
N MET A 1 -6.81 -15.56 -0.50
CA MET A 1 -7.99 -15.14 0.27
C MET A 1 -7.63 -14.96 1.73
N LEU A 2 -8.13 -13.89 2.31
CA LEU A 2 -7.86 -13.65 3.72
C LEU A 2 -8.66 -14.62 4.58
N SER A 3 -7.99 -15.15 5.60
CA SER A 3 -8.67 -15.98 6.57
C SER A 3 -9.64 -15.15 7.38
N LYS A 4 -10.79 -15.72 7.74
CA LYS A 4 -11.73 -15.02 8.59
C LYS A 4 -11.18 -14.74 9.97
N ASN A 5 -10.05 -15.36 10.30
CA ASN A 5 -9.39 -15.12 11.58
C ASN A 5 -8.44 -13.94 11.53
N ILE A 6 -8.23 -13.36 10.34
CA ILE A 6 -7.36 -12.20 10.19
C ILE A 6 -8.23 -10.96 10.18
N GLU A 7 -8.04 -10.11 11.17
CA GLU A 7 -8.80 -8.87 11.29
C GLU A 7 -7.85 -7.70 11.25
N LEU A 8 -7.93 -6.91 10.17
CA LEU A 8 -7.05 -5.76 9.97
C LEU A 8 -7.76 -4.43 10.16
N SER A 9 -9.02 -4.46 10.56
CA SER A 9 -9.74 -3.22 10.83
C SER A 9 -9.07 -2.45 11.96
N ASN A 10 -9.03 -1.13 11.83
CA ASN A 10 -8.42 -0.23 12.81
C ASN A 10 -6.90 -0.42 12.93
N LYS A 11 -6.27 -1.03 11.93
CA LYS A 11 -4.82 -1.23 11.95
C LYS A 11 -4.15 -0.44 10.85
N THR A 12 -2.85 -0.23 11.01
CA THR A 12 -2.03 0.39 9.98
C THR A 12 -1.22 -0.69 9.27
N VAL A 13 -1.36 -0.77 7.96
CA VAL A 13 -0.71 -1.78 7.14
C VAL A 13 0.21 -1.08 6.15
N LEU A 14 1.46 -1.48 6.12
CA LEU A 14 2.42 -0.94 5.18
C LEU A 14 2.57 -1.92 4.02
N ILE A 15 2.34 -1.45 2.79
CA ILE A 15 2.45 -2.29 1.59
C ILE A 15 3.52 -1.72 0.69
N THR A 16 4.56 -2.51 0.40
CA THR A 16 5.57 -2.11 -0.57
C THR A 16 5.17 -2.62 -1.93
N GLY A 17 5.50 -1.87 -2.97
CA GLY A 17 5.04 -2.18 -4.32
C GLY A 17 3.57 -1.88 -4.50
N ALA A 18 3.08 -0.85 -3.81
CA ALA A 18 1.66 -0.57 -3.71
C ALA A 18 1.02 -0.14 -5.03
N ALA A 19 1.79 0.40 -5.96
CA ALA A 19 1.25 0.80 -7.26
C ALA A 19 1.36 -0.32 -8.30
N GLY A 20 1.97 -1.46 -7.94
CA GLY A 20 2.01 -2.61 -8.80
C GLY A 20 0.67 -3.32 -8.86
N PHE A 21 0.57 -4.30 -9.76
CA PHE A 21 -0.70 -5.00 -9.97
C PHE A 21 -1.19 -5.68 -8.70
N ILE A 22 -0.33 -6.46 -8.06
CA ILE A 22 -0.74 -7.22 -6.87
C ILE A 22 -0.95 -6.27 -5.69
N GLY A 23 -0.02 -5.33 -5.50
CA GLY A 23 -0.09 -4.40 -4.37
C GLY A 23 -1.32 -3.52 -4.40
N ALA A 24 -1.65 -2.95 -5.57
CA ALA A 24 -2.82 -2.09 -5.69
C ALA A 24 -4.10 -2.88 -5.49
N ASN A 25 -4.18 -4.09 -6.03
CA ASN A 25 -5.37 -4.91 -5.85
C ASN A 25 -5.56 -5.32 -4.38
N LEU A 26 -4.45 -5.63 -3.69
CA LEU A 26 -4.53 -5.94 -2.27
C LEU A 26 -5.02 -4.74 -1.48
N ALA A 27 -4.47 -3.55 -1.77
CA ALA A 27 -4.89 -2.33 -1.08
C ALA A 27 -6.39 -2.09 -1.28
N MET A 28 -6.87 -2.22 -2.51
CA MET A 28 -8.29 -2.01 -2.79
C MET A 28 -9.16 -3.04 -2.08
N GLU A 29 -8.73 -4.29 -2.05
CA GLU A 29 -9.50 -5.33 -1.39
C GLU A 29 -9.60 -5.08 0.11
N LEU A 30 -8.49 -4.68 0.73
CA LEU A 30 -8.49 -4.37 2.15
C LEU A 30 -9.37 -3.16 2.46
N LEU A 31 -9.33 -2.14 1.61
CA LEU A 31 -10.17 -0.96 1.81
C LEU A 31 -11.64 -1.30 1.70
N LYS A 32 -12.00 -2.26 0.84
CA LYS A 32 -13.39 -2.66 0.68
C LYS A 32 -13.91 -3.51 1.84
N THR A 33 -13.04 -4.31 2.45
CA THR A 33 -13.48 -5.33 3.40
C THR A 33 -13.18 -5.01 4.85
N MET A 34 -12.21 -4.12 5.11
CA MET A 34 -11.82 -3.79 6.49
C MET A 34 -12.23 -2.37 6.82
N GLU A 35 -12.70 -2.15 8.04
CA GLU A 35 -13.14 -0.83 8.48
C GLU A 35 -11.98 -0.07 9.14
N ASN A 36 -11.90 1.22 8.84
CA ASN A 36 -10.92 2.13 9.45
C ASN A 36 -9.48 1.66 9.32
N ILE A 37 -9.18 0.91 8.27
CA ILE A 37 -7.81 0.48 8.01
C ILE A 37 -7.02 1.68 7.45
N HIS A 38 -5.77 1.81 7.86
CA HIS A 38 -4.88 2.80 7.28
C HIS A 38 -3.79 2.07 6.51
N ILE A 39 -3.77 2.26 5.20
CA ILE A 39 -2.78 1.64 4.33
C ILE A 39 -1.73 2.68 3.97
N VAL A 40 -0.47 2.39 4.26
CA VAL A 40 0.65 3.19 3.82
C VAL A 40 1.30 2.44 2.66
N GLY A 41 1.11 2.96 1.46
CA GLY A 41 1.61 2.31 0.26
C GLY A 41 2.90 2.95 -0.21
N ILE A 42 3.92 2.14 -0.45
CA ILE A 42 5.21 2.62 -0.92
C ILE A 42 5.49 2.06 -2.29
N ASP A 43 5.93 2.92 -3.21
CA ASP A 43 6.34 2.50 -4.53
C ASP A 43 7.32 3.55 -5.06
N ASN A 44 8.36 3.10 -5.74
CA ASN A 44 9.32 4.05 -6.30
C ASN A 44 8.89 4.55 -7.67
N MET A 45 7.80 4.01 -8.23
CA MET A 45 7.29 4.42 -9.54
C MET A 45 8.35 4.31 -10.62
N ASN A 46 9.17 3.26 -10.56
CA ASN A 46 10.28 3.17 -11.48
C ASN A 46 9.81 2.88 -12.90
N HIS A 47 10.72 3.09 -13.84
CA HIS A 47 10.38 3.08 -15.27
C HIS A 47 10.43 1.71 -15.93
N TYR A 48 10.68 0.64 -15.18
CA TYR A 48 10.66 -0.70 -15.75
C TYR A 48 9.29 -1.09 -16.25
N TYR A 49 8.26 -0.50 -15.67
CA TYR A 49 6.89 -0.74 -16.07
C TYR A 49 6.26 0.57 -16.50
N ASP A 50 5.12 0.45 -17.14
CA ASP A 50 4.38 1.62 -17.57
C ASP A 50 3.92 2.42 -16.35
N VAL A 51 4.52 3.59 -16.16
CA VAL A 51 4.18 4.46 -15.03
C VAL A 51 2.72 4.89 -15.08
N SER A 52 2.18 5.04 -16.29
CA SER A 52 0.78 5.45 -16.42
C SER A 52 -0.17 4.39 -15.87
N LEU A 53 0.19 3.11 -15.95
CA LEU A 53 -0.62 2.06 -15.32
C LEU A 53 -0.57 2.16 -13.81
N LYS A 54 0.59 2.49 -13.25
CA LYS A 54 0.71 2.67 -11.80
C LYS A 54 -0.10 3.87 -11.35
N GLU A 55 -0.05 4.96 -12.10
CA GLU A 55 -0.85 6.15 -11.77
C GLU A 55 -2.34 5.86 -11.87
N PHE A 56 -2.75 5.07 -12.85
CA PHE A 56 -4.13 4.67 -12.99
C PHE A 56 -4.60 3.87 -11.78
N ARG A 57 -3.77 2.95 -11.31
CA ARG A 57 -4.10 2.15 -10.13
C ARG A 57 -4.23 2.99 -8.88
N LEU A 58 -3.34 3.95 -8.70
CA LEU A 58 -3.42 4.87 -7.56
C LEU A 58 -4.69 5.69 -7.61
N LYS A 59 -5.09 6.11 -8.80
CA LYS A 59 -6.33 6.86 -8.97
C LYS A 59 -7.54 6.00 -8.62
N GLN A 60 -7.51 4.73 -8.99
CA GLN A 60 -8.60 3.82 -8.61
C GLN A 60 -8.71 3.70 -7.10
N ILE A 61 -7.58 3.65 -6.40
CA ILE A 61 -7.58 3.60 -4.95
C ILE A 61 -8.21 4.87 -4.38
N GLU A 62 -7.82 6.03 -4.91
CA GLU A 62 -8.38 7.31 -4.44
C GLU A 62 -9.88 7.36 -4.63
N GLU A 63 -10.38 6.89 -5.76
CA GLU A 63 -11.81 6.88 -6.01
C GLU A 63 -12.55 5.97 -5.03
N LEU A 64 -11.94 4.86 -4.69
CA LEU A 64 -12.54 3.93 -3.73
C LEU A 64 -12.63 4.54 -2.34
N LEU A 65 -11.68 5.39 -1.97
CA LEU A 65 -11.66 6.01 -0.65
C LEU A 65 -12.90 6.84 -0.36
N GLU A 66 -13.56 7.35 -1.40
CA GLU A 66 -14.76 8.14 -1.21
C GLU A 66 -15.92 7.32 -0.65
N ASN A 67 -15.84 6.01 -0.75
CA ASN A 67 -16.93 5.12 -0.35
C ASN A 67 -16.52 4.11 0.72
N CYS A 68 -15.41 4.36 1.41
CA CYS A 68 -14.97 3.46 2.48
C CYS A 68 -14.51 4.27 3.68
N SER A 69 -14.35 3.60 4.81
CA SER A 69 -13.92 4.26 6.05
C SER A 69 -12.41 4.27 6.23
N GLY A 70 -11.67 3.63 5.32
CA GLY A 70 -10.23 3.53 5.45
C GLY A 70 -9.48 4.76 4.93
N GLN A 71 -8.18 4.72 5.09
CA GLN A 71 -7.27 5.76 4.61
C GLN A 71 -6.16 5.11 3.80
N PHE A 72 -5.65 5.85 2.82
CA PHE A 72 -4.52 5.40 2.03
C PHE A 72 -3.53 6.55 1.90
N THR A 73 -2.30 6.32 2.35
CA THR A 73 -1.22 7.28 2.22
C THR A 73 -0.19 6.70 1.25
N PHE A 74 0.06 7.43 0.18
CA PHE A 74 1.04 6.97 -0.80
C PHE A 74 2.37 7.67 -0.58
N VAL A 75 3.46 6.89 -0.57
CA VAL A 75 4.81 7.41 -0.40
C VAL A 75 5.62 6.95 -1.61
N LYS A 76 6.09 7.92 -2.39
CA LYS A 76 6.94 7.64 -3.53
C LYS A 76 8.38 7.64 -3.05
N GLU A 77 8.87 6.46 -2.69
CA GLU A 77 10.22 6.33 -2.14
C GLU A 77 10.81 4.98 -2.52
N ASN A 78 12.13 4.89 -2.39
CA ASN A 78 12.86 3.66 -2.67
C ASN A 78 13.00 2.86 -1.39
N ILE A 79 12.38 1.70 -1.35
CA ILE A 79 12.41 0.84 -0.17
C ILE A 79 13.82 0.31 0.14
N ALA A 80 14.72 0.37 -0.84
CA ALA A 80 16.10 -0.02 -0.59
C ALA A 80 16.85 0.98 0.29
N ASP A 81 16.30 2.19 0.45
CA ASP A 81 16.90 3.20 1.33
C ASP A 81 16.47 2.93 2.76
N LYS A 82 17.40 2.43 3.55
CA LYS A 82 17.14 2.04 4.93
C LYS A 82 16.65 3.22 5.77
N THR A 83 17.21 4.40 5.54
CA THR A 83 16.81 5.59 6.30
C THR A 83 15.35 5.93 6.05
N VAL A 84 14.91 5.83 4.80
CA VAL A 84 13.52 6.09 4.45
C VAL A 84 12.61 5.09 5.15
N VAL A 85 12.97 3.81 5.11
CA VAL A 85 12.15 2.76 5.71
C VAL A 85 12.01 2.98 7.22
N GLU A 86 13.13 3.31 7.87
CA GLU A 86 13.09 3.57 9.31
C GLU A 86 12.23 4.76 9.65
N SER A 87 12.32 5.83 8.85
CA SER A 87 11.48 7.01 9.05
C SER A 87 10.00 6.68 8.95
N LEU A 88 9.64 5.84 7.98
CA LEU A 88 8.25 5.47 7.79
C LEU A 88 7.74 4.60 8.94
N PHE A 89 8.60 3.72 9.45
CA PHE A 89 8.22 2.90 10.59
C PHE A 89 7.96 3.77 11.82
N GLN A 90 8.80 4.78 12.04
CA GLN A 90 8.62 5.67 13.18
C GLN A 90 7.38 6.54 13.04
N LYS A 91 7.13 7.02 11.83
CA LYS A 91 6.01 7.93 11.58
C LYS A 91 4.65 7.22 11.65
N TYR A 92 4.54 6.06 11.02
CA TYR A 92 3.26 5.39 10.87
C TYR A 92 3.06 4.22 11.80
N GLN A 93 4.13 3.68 12.34
CA GLN A 93 4.09 2.54 13.27
C GLN A 93 3.18 1.42 12.79
N PRO A 94 3.45 0.89 11.58
CA PRO A 94 2.57 -0.13 11.02
C PRO A 94 2.62 -1.40 11.86
N GLN A 95 1.46 -2.01 12.02
CA GLN A 95 1.34 -3.27 12.73
C GLN A 95 1.56 -4.47 11.82
N ILE A 96 1.36 -4.26 10.53
CA ILE A 96 1.51 -5.32 9.53
C ILE A 96 2.27 -4.78 8.33
N ILE A 97 3.16 -5.58 7.81
CA ILE A 97 3.96 -5.22 6.65
C ILE A 97 3.77 -6.27 5.58
N VAL A 98 3.40 -5.83 4.38
CA VAL A 98 3.29 -6.71 3.21
C VAL A 98 4.31 -6.24 2.19
N ASN A 99 5.32 -7.04 1.94
CA ASN A 99 6.42 -6.66 1.05
C ASN A 99 6.22 -7.29 -0.31
N LEU A 100 5.70 -6.51 -1.24
CA LEU A 100 5.44 -6.95 -2.62
C LEU A 100 6.32 -6.25 -3.64
N ALA A 101 7.21 -5.37 -3.19
CA ALA A 101 8.10 -4.69 -4.11
C ALA A 101 9.08 -5.69 -4.72
N ALA A 102 9.09 -5.77 -6.05
CA ALA A 102 10.03 -6.63 -6.74
C ALA A 102 11.41 -6.03 -6.67
N GLN A 103 12.38 -6.86 -6.38
CA GLN A 103 13.76 -6.45 -6.47
C GLN A 103 14.16 -6.52 -7.94
N ALA A 104 14.37 -5.38 -8.55
CA ALA A 104 14.78 -5.33 -9.94
C ALA A 104 16.27 -5.60 -10.00
N GLY A 105 16.58 -6.77 -10.47
CA GLY A 105 17.98 -7.15 -10.70
C GLY A 105 18.78 -7.48 -9.47
#